data_78b7cd5c0d0bec8bf775ecb5f060284b
#
_entry.id   78b7cd5c0d0bec8bf775ecb5f060284b
#
_cell.length_a   1.000
_cell.length_b   1.000
_cell.length_c   1.000
_cell.angle_alpha   90.00
_cell.angle_beta   90.00
_cell.angle_gamma   90.00
#
_symmetry.space_group_name_H-M   'P 1'
#
loop_
_entity.id
_entity.type
_entity.pdbx_description
1 polymer ?
#
loop_
_entity_poly.entity_id
_entity_poly.type
_entity_poly.pdbx_seq_one_letter_code
_entity_poly.pdbx_strand_id
1 'polypeptide(L)'
;MFRQEPPAPRGNALVRFGILLHDIGKTVTPAEILPSHHNHEQNGLEIIRTICRRLKIPNHYRDFALTACRYHMKFCKIPEMRIGTLVDFCEDLIRSGEKDFENYIAVCRADMHGCKRPISAEEDARFEQNADRLRQAVKILQTVRAADMPGWENLPKDERFGQLYREYRIRRVRQALFPGK
;
A
#
# COMPACT_ATOMS: atom_id res chain seq x y z
N MET A 1 -8.97 31.94 9.12
CA MET A 1 -7.56 31.79 9.53
C MET A 1 -7.10 30.44 9.04
N PHE A 2 -6.48 30.36 7.86
CA PHE A 2 -5.97 29.11 7.28
C PHE A 2 -4.76 28.66 8.11
N ARG A 3 -4.87 27.54 8.81
CA ARG A 3 -3.68 26.90 9.38
C ARG A 3 -2.79 26.49 8.21
N GLN A 4 -1.63 27.09 8.12
CA GLN A 4 -0.56 26.61 7.25
C GLN A 4 -0.13 25.25 7.80
N GLU A 5 -0.50 24.18 7.10
CA GLU A 5 0.08 22.86 7.36
C GLU A 5 1.60 22.92 7.16
N PRO A 6 2.36 22.19 8.00
CA PRO A 6 3.79 22.09 7.78
C PRO A 6 4.03 21.60 6.35
N PRO A 7 4.91 22.23 5.58
CA PRO A 7 5.21 21.76 4.23
C PRO A 7 5.67 20.31 4.33
N ALA A 8 5.09 19.45 3.48
CA ALA A 8 5.60 18.09 3.29
C ALA A 8 7.13 18.15 3.20
N PRO A 9 7.87 17.23 3.88
CA PRO A 9 9.31 17.36 4.01
C PRO A 9 9.93 17.66 2.65
N ARG A 10 10.49 18.86 2.52
CA ARG A 10 11.19 19.31 1.32
C ARG A 10 12.34 18.32 1.09
N GLY A 11 12.14 17.33 0.22
CA GLY A 11 13.23 16.42 -0.06
C GLY A 11 12.87 15.03 -0.54
N ASN A 12 11.67 14.50 -0.31
CA ASN A 12 11.36 13.14 -0.78
C ASN A 12 10.85 13.15 -2.22
N ALA A 13 11.79 13.17 -3.18
CA ALA A 13 11.47 13.15 -4.61
C ALA A 13 10.66 11.89 -5.00
N LEU A 14 10.87 10.76 -4.29
CA LEU A 14 10.16 9.52 -4.54
C LEU A 14 8.67 9.66 -4.21
N VAL A 15 8.33 10.24 -3.05
CA VAL A 15 6.93 10.51 -2.66
C VAL A 15 6.27 11.46 -3.65
N ARG A 16 6.97 12.54 -4.05
CA ARG A 16 6.45 13.49 -5.05
C ARG A 16 6.18 12.81 -6.40
N PHE A 17 7.06 11.92 -6.81
CA PHE A 17 6.89 11.17 -8.04
C PHE A 17 5.72 10.18 -7.93
N GLY A 18 5.58 9.50 -6.79
CA GLY A 18 4.44 8.63 -6.51
C GLY A 18 3.11 9.37 -6.57
N ILE A 19 3.00 10.51 -5.84
CA ILE A 19 1.75 11.30 -5.83
C ILE A 19 1.43 11.92 -7.19
N LEU A 20 2.44 12.29 -7.97
CA LEU A 20 2.23 12.81 -9.33
C LEU A 20 1.56 11.78 -10.24
N LEU A 21 1.86 10.50 -10.07
CA LEU A 21 1.45 9.44 -10.99
C LEU A 21 0.37 8.49 -10.44
N HIS A 22 0.00 8.58 -9.14
CA HIS A 22 -0.92 7.62 -8.53
C HIS A 22 -2.27 7.52 -9.25
N ASP A 23 -2.75 8.62 -9.79
CA ASP A 23 -4.05 8.78 -10.43
C ASP A 23 -3.97 8.89 -11.97
N ILE A 24 -2.80 8.67 -12.57
CA ILE A 24 -2.58 8.88 -14.01
C ILE A 24 -3.54 8.07 -14.89
N GLY A 25 -4.04 6.94 -14.40
CA GLY A 25 -5.01 6.12 -15.11
C GLY A 25 -6.36 6.78 -15.33
N LYS A 26 -6.70 7.84 -14.58
CA LYS A 26 -7.92 8.64 -14.80
C LYS A 26 -7.92 9.32 -16.17
N THR A 27 -6.75 9.57 -16.75
CA THR A 27 -6.60 10.23 -18.06
C THR A 27 -7.15 9.42 -19.22
N VAL A 28 -7.33 8.12 -19.06
CA VAL A 28 -7.86 7.21 -20.09
C VAL A 28 -9.28 6.73 -19.78
N THR A 29 -9.97 7.40 -18.86
CA THR A 29 -11.36 7.08 -18.54
C THR A 29 -12.26 7.46 -19.74
N PRO A 30 -13.08 6.55 -20.27
CA PRO A 30 -14.06 6.86 -21.31
C PRO A 30 -15.05 7.95 -20.85
N ALA A 31 -15.42 8.84 -21.77
CA ALA A 31 -16.30 9.96 -21.46
C ALA A 31 -17.68 9.52 -20.93
N GLU A 32 -18.14 8.36 -21.40
CA GLU A 32 -19.48 7.80 -21.11
C GLU A 32 -19.63 7.37 -19.64
N ILE A 33 -18.51 7.09 -18.96
CA ILE A 33 -18.53 6.64 -17.55
C ILE A 33 -18.13 7.73 -16.56
N LEU A 34 -17.80 8.93 -17.04
CA LEU A 34 -17.50 10.05 -16.16
C LEU A 34 -18.73 10.44 -15.32
N PRO A 35 -18.53 10.89 -14.07
CA PRO A 35 -17.26 11.18 -13.40
C PRO A 35 -16.58 9.96 -12.73
N SER A 36 -17.05 8.75 -12.94
CA SER A 36 -16.48 7.53 -12.36
C SER A 36 -15.23 7.10 -13.09
N HIS A 37 -14.15 6.82 -12.34
CA HIS A 37 -12.86 6.40 -12.89
C HIS A 37 -12.57 4.94 -12.52
N HIS A 38 -13.47 4.02 -12.93
CA HIS A 38 -13.31 2.60 -12.62
C HIS A 38 -11.98 2.04 -13.17
N ASN A 39 -11.30 1.23 -12.34
CA ASN A 39 -10.04 0.57 -12.68
C ASN A 39 -8.89 1.52 -13.05
N HIS A 40 -8.95 2.81 -12.65
CA HIS A 40 -7.85 3.74 -12.95
C HIS A 40 -6.51 3.26 -12.38
N GLU A 41 -6.52 2.52 -11.26
CA GLU A 41 -5.33 1.94 -10.64
C GLU A 41 -4.63 0.93 -11.58
N GLN A 42 -5.40 0.16 -12.34
CA GLN A 42 -4.86 -0.78 -13.31
C GLN A 42 -4.48 -0.10 -14.61
N ASN A 43 -5.34 0.80 -15.09
CA ASN A 43 -5.11 1.55 -16.33
C ASN A 43 -3.84 2.43 -16.26
N GLY A 44 -3.52 2.94 -15.08
CA GLY A 44 -2.33 3.77 -14.84
C GLY A 44 -1.01 3.01 -14.97
N LEU A 45 -0.98 1.70 -14.75
CA LEU A 45 0.27 0.95 -14.67
C LEU A 45 1.07 0.97 -15.97
N GLU A 46 0.43 0.79 -17.14
CA GLU A 46 1.13 0.81 -18.40
C GLU A 46 1.54 2.21 -18.83
N ILE A 47 0.73 3.20 -18.47
CA ILE A 47 1.07 4.62 -18.66
C ILE A 47 2.35 4.96 -17.91
N ILE A 48 2.44 4.58 -16.63
CA ILE A 48 3.64 4.79 -15.79
C ILE A 48 4.86 4.10 -16.42
N ARG A 49 4.75 2.84 -16.85
CA ARG A 49 5.87 2.13 -17.50
C ARG A 49 6.33 2.87 -18.76
N THR A 50 5.40 3.34 -19.56
CA THR A 50 5.70 4.07 -20.79
C THR A 50 6.38 5.42 -20.52
N ILE A 51 5.89 6.20 -19.55
CA ILE A 51 6.51 7.46 -19.12
C ILE A 51 7.94 7.20 -18.64
N CYS A 52 8.11 6.22 -17.72
CA CYS A 52 9.41 5.93 -17.12
C CYS A 52 10.43 5.45 -18.17
N ARG A 53 9.99 4.64 -19.15
CA ARG A 53 10.84 4.19 -20.26
C ARG A 53 11.27 5.37 -21.15
N ARG A 54 10.33 6.22 -21.56
CA ARG A 54 10.60 7.39 -22.42
C ARG A 54 11.53 8.40 -21.78
N LEU A 55 11.35 8.67 -20.48
CA LEU A 55 12.11 9.66 -19.74
C LEU A 55 13.36 9.06 -19.05
N LYS A 56 13.65 7.78 -19.28
CA LYS A 56 14.76 7.05 -18.64
C LYS A 56 14.78 7.20 -17.11
N ILE A 57 13.60 7.16 -16.50
CA ILE A 57 13.47 7.25 -15.05
C ILE A 57 14.08 6.00 -14.40
N PRO A 58 14.85 6.14 -13.30
CA PRO A 58 15.42 5.01 -12.59
C PRO A 58 14.35 4.00 -12.14
N ASN A 59 14.69 2.71 -12.18
CA ASN A 59 13.75 1.62 -11.90
C ASN A 59 13.06 1.76 -10.55
N HIS A 60 13.76 2.17 -9.49
CA HIS A 60 13.16 2.32 -8.17
C HIS A 60 12.05 3.37 -8.11
N TYR A 61 12.16 4.47 -8.87
CA TYR A 61 11.06 5.46 -9.01
C TYR A 61 9.87 4.86 -9.73
N ARG A 62 10.13 4.13 -10.82
CA ARG A 62 9.07 3.45 -11.59
C ARG A 62 8.33 2.46 -10.71
N ASP A 63 9.05 1.61 -10.01
CA ASP A 63 8.49 0.52 -9.21
C ASP A 63 7.68 1.08 -8.03
N PHE A 64 8.18 2.15 -7.40
CA PHE A 64 7.44 2.88 -6.37
C PHE A 64 6.16 3.53 -6.93
N ALA A 65 6.21 4.21 -8.07
CA ALA A 65 5.03 4.81 -8.70
C ALA A 65 3.99 3.77 -9.09
N LEU A 66 4.41 2.59 -9.57
CA LEU A 66 3.52 1.47 -9.84
C LEU A 66 2.83 0.97 -8.57
N THR A 67 3.55 0.88 -7.46
CA THR A 67 3.00 0.51 -6.16
C THR A 67 2.00 1.55 -5.66
N ALA A 68 2.35 2.83 -5.70
CA ALA A 68 1.47 3.93 -5.32
C ALA A 68 0.17 3.91 -6.17
N CYS A 69 0.28 3.84 -7.49
CA CYS A 69 -0.87 3.79 -8.40
C CYS A 69 -1.77 2.59 -8.12
N ARG A 70 -1.21 1.39 -7.99
CA ARG A 70 -1.96 0.14 -7.79
C ARG A 70 -2.70 0.08 -6.47
N TYR A 71 -2.16 0.69 -5.41
CA TYR A 71 -2.59 0.40 -4.06
C TYR A 71 -3.13 1.59 -3.27
N HIS A 72 -3.05 2.86 -3.76
CA HIS A 72 -3.51 4.02 -2.98
C HIS A 72 -4.96 3.87 -2.50
N MET A 73 -5.87 3.38 -3.34
CA MET A 73 -7.26 3.15 -2.98
C MET A 73 -7.46 2.04 -1.92
N LYS A 74 -6.50 1.12 -1.77
CA LYS A 74 -6.60 0.04 -0.79
C LYS A 74 -6.37 0.53 0.63
N PHE A 75 -5.62 1.60 0.83
CA PHE A 75 -5.30 2.13 2.15
C PHE A 75 -6.56 2.48 2.96
N CYS A 76 -7.52 3.15 2.35
CA CYS A 76 -8.77 3.52 3.01
C CYS A 76 -9.66 2.31 3.35
N LYS A 77 -9.46 1.17 2.67
CA LYS A 77 -10.23 -0.08 2.86
C LYS A 77 -9.61 -1.05 3.87
N ILE A 78 -8.49 -0.69 4.51
CA ILE A 78 -7.80 -1.55 5.50
C ILE A 78 -8.74 -2.07 6.60
N PRO A 79 -9.64 -1.26 7.19
CA PRO A 79 -10.55 -1.74 8.24
C PRO A 79 -11.51 -2.85 7.78
N GLU A 80 -11.84 -2.87 6.50
CA GLU A 80 -12.81 -3.77 5.89
C GLU A 80 -12.15 -5.01 5.28
N MET A 81 -10.81 -5.01 5.18
CA MET A 81 -10.08 -6.11 4.56
C MET A 81 -10.14 -7.39 5.40
N ARG A 82 -10.35 -8.52 4.72
CA ARG A 82 -10.05 -9.84 5.32
C ARG A 82 -8.55 -9.92 5.62
N ILE A 83 -8.19 -10.57 6.71
CA ILE A 83 -6.77 -10.67 7.13
C ILE A 83 -5.88 -11.26 6.03
N GLY A 84 -6.36 -12.27 5.29
CA GLY A 84 -5.62 -12.81 4.15
C GLY A 84 -5.31 -11.77 3.08
N THR A 85 -6.30 -10.94 2.73
CA THR A 85 -6.11 -9.82 1.77
C THR A 85 -5.14 -8.77 2.30
N LEU A 86 -5.19 -8.46 3.61
CA LEU A 86 -4.24 -7.55 4.23
C LEU A 86 -2.81 -8.11 4.19
N VAL A 87 -2.65 -9.41 4.45
CA VAL A 87 -1.34 -10.09 4.37
C VAL A 87 -0.79 -10.01 2.94
N ASP A 88 -1.57 -10.37 1.93
CA ASP A 88 -1.14 -10.31 0.52
C ASP A 88 -0.75 -8.88 0.12
N PHE A 89 -1.53 -7.89 0.55
CA PHE A 89 -1.23 -6.48 0.33
C PHE A 89 0.07 -6.04 1.00
N CYS A 90 0.29 -6.41 2.26
CA CYS A 90 1.53 -6.12 2.97
C CYS A 90 2.74 -6.79 2.32
N GLU A 91 2.60 -8.03 1.83
CA GLU A 91 3.67 -8.74 1.13
C GLU A 91 4.07 -8.03 -0.17
N ASP A 92 3.11 -7.50 -0.91
CA ASP A 92 3.39 -6.71 -2.10
C ASP A 92 4.14 -5.42 -1.77
N LEU A 93 3.76 -4.74 -0.68
CA LEU A 93 4.48 -3.55 -0.21
C LEU A 93 5.91 -3.88 0.26
N ILE A 94 6.10 -4.98 0.99
CA ILE A 94 7.44 -5.43 1.45
C ILE A 94 8.35 -5.73 0.25
N ARG A 95 7.82 -6.36 -0.79
CA ARG A 95 8.58 -6.66 -2.03
C ARG A 95 9.05 -5.40 -2.77
N SER A 96 8.33 -4.30 -2.62
CA SER A 96 8.71 -3.00 -3.21
C SER A 96 9.89 -2.33 -2.48
N GLY A 97 10.24 -2.79 -1.28
CA GLY A 97 11.34 -2.29 -0.45
C GLY A 97 10.88 -1.64 0.85
N GLU A 98 11.62 -1.88 1.93
CA GLU A 98 11.23 -1.42 3.28
C GLU A 98 11.14 0.10 3.41
N LYS A 99 12.03 0.82 2.74
CA LYS A 99 12.02 2.29 2.73
C LYS A 99 10.80 2.86 1.98
N ASP A 100 10.25 2.10 1.06
CA ASP A 100 9.15 2.55 0.23
C ASP A 100 7.79 2.39 0.92
N PHE A 101 7.73 1.61 1.99
CA PHE A 101 6.52 1.43 2.77
C PHE A 101 6.06 2.73 3.46
N GLU A 102 6.94 3.44 4.17
CA GLU A 102 6.58 4.74 4.77
C GLU A 102 6.36 5.81 3.70
N ASN A 103 7.09 5.75 2.59
CA ASN A 103 6.84 6.60 1.44
C ASN A 103 5.45 6.35 0.84
N TYR A 104 4.99 5.10 0.79
CA TYR A 104 3.64 4.76 0.36
C TYR A 104 2.58 5.36 1.29
N ILE A 105 2.74 5.27 2.62
CA ILE A 105 1.83 5.92 3.58
C ILE A 105 1.83 7.45 3.35
N ALA A 106 3.00 8.05 3.09
CA ALA A 106 3.09 9.47 2.82
C ALA A 106 2.36 9.87 1.52
N VAL A 107 2.37 9.02 0.47
CA VAL A 107 1.56 9.23 -0.74
C VAL A 107 0.07 9.19 -0.41
N CYS A 108 -0.39 8.18 0.33
CA CYS A 108 -1.81 8.07 0.72
C CYS A 108 -2.27 9.26 1.58
N ARG A 109 -1.38 9.78 2.45
CA ARG A 109 -1.67 10.99 3.24
C ARG A 109 -1.77 12.22 2.35
N ALA A 110 -0.84 12.39 1.42
CA ALA A 110 -0.84 13.53 0.50
C ALA A 110 -2.08 13.50 -0.41
N ASP A 111 -2.51 12.32 -0.86
CA ASP A 111 -3.74 12.14 -1.62
C ASP A 111 -4.98 12.55 -0.80
N MET A 112 -5.09 12.09 0.45
CA MET A 112 -6.19 12.47 1.34
C MET A 112 -6.26 13.98 1.55
N HIS A 113 -5.11 14.65 1.80
CA HIS A 113 -5.04 16.09 2.01
C HIS A 113 -5.12 16.90 0.70
N GLY A 114 -4.95 16.27 -0.46
CA GLY A 114 -5.13 16.87 -1.78
C GLY A 114 -6.60 17.13 -2.15
N CYS A 115 -7.54 16.63 -1.37
CA CYS A 115 -8.97 16.89 -1.55
C CYS A 115 -9.30 18.38 -1.36
N LYS A 116 -10.25 18.90 -2.16
CA LYS A 116 -10.65 20.33 -2.12
C LYS A 116 -11.39 20.76 -0.85
N ARG A 117 -11.59 19.86 0.10
CA ARG A 117 -12.30 20.12 1.37
C ARG A 117 -11.37 19.91 2.56
N PRO A 118 -11.63 20.58 3.69
CA PRO A 118 -10.92 20.30 4.93
C PRO A 118 -11.10 18.83 5.36
N ILE A 119 -10.04 18.22 5.88
CA ILE A 119 -10.07 16.90 6.49
C ILE A 119 -10.52 17.05 7.95
N SER A 120 -11.48 16.23 8.39
CA SER A 120 -11.92 16.26 9.77
C SER A 120 -10.91 15.56 10.71
N ALA A 121 -10.98 15.88 12.01
CA ALA A 121 -10.14 15.20 13.01
C ALA A 121 -10.40 13.69 13.05
N GLU A 122 -11.63 13.25 12.82
CA GLU A 122 -12.01 11.84 12.76
C GLU A 122 -11.40 11.13 11.54
N GLU A 123 -11.36 11.81 10.39
CA GLU A 123 -10.74 11.26 9.18
C GLU A 123 -9.23 11.13 9.36
N ASP A 124 -8.59 12.13 9.95
CA ASP A 124 -7.15 12.07 10.24
C ASP A 124 -6.82 10.98 11.27
N ALA A 125 -7.60 10.85 12.34
CA ALA A 125 -7.46 9.78 13.31
C ALA A 125 -7.66 8.39 12.68
N ARG A 126 -8.61 8.23 11.76
CA ARG A 126 -8.83 6.99 11.02
C ARG A 126 -7.65 6.66 10.11
N PHE A 127 -7.08 7.67 9.48
CA PHE A 127 -5.87 7.49 8.67
C PHE A 127 -4.72 6.94 9.51
N GLU A 128 -4.45 7.53 10.68
CA GLU A 128 -3.39 7.05 11.58
C GLU A 128 -3.65 5.62 12.06
N GLN A 129 -4.88 5.28 12.41
CA GLN A 129 -5.23 3.91 12.77
C GLN A 129 -4.96 2.91 11.64
N ASN A 130 -5.24 3.28 10.39
CA ASN A 130 -4.93 2.44 9.23
C ASN A 130 -3.42 2.31 9.02
N ALA A 131 -2.68 3.42 9.14
CA ALA A 131 -1.22 3.41 9.05
C ALA A 131 -0.60 2.51 10.13
N ASP A 132 -1.06 2.59 11.36
CA ASP A 132 -0.56 1.77 12.47
C ASP A 132 -0.89 0.29 12.29
N ARG A 133 -2.10 -0.05 11.83
CA ARG A 133 -2.46 -1.43 11.48
C ARG A 133 -1.55 -2.00 10.40
N LEU A 134 -1.28 -1.19 9.38
CA LEU A 134 -0.41 -1.60 8.28
C LEU A 134 1.03 -1.78 8.76
N ARG A 135 1.57 -0.86 9.60
CA ARG A 135 2.89 -0.97 10.23
C ARG A 135 3.02 -2.23 11.08
N GLN A 136 2.02 -2.52 11.90
CA GLN A 136 2.01 -3.72 12.73
C GLN A 136 2.00 -4.99 11.88
N ALA A 137 1.15 -5.06 10.86
CA ALA A 137 1.09 -6.20 9.94
C ALA A 137 2.43 -6.43 9.23
N VAL A 138 3.02 -5.37 8.66
CA VAL A 138 4.32 -5.43 7.98
C VAL A 138 5.42 -5.89 8.93
N LYS A 139 5.49 -5.32 10.14
CA LYS A 139 6.49 -5.72 11.14
C LYS A 139 6.41 -7.21 11.48
N ILE A 140 5.19 -7.75 11.67
CA ILE A 140 4.99 -9.19 11.91
C ILE A 140 5.47 -9.99 10.71
N LEU A 141 5.09 -9.61 9.51
CA LEU A 141 5.44 -10.35 8.29
C LEU A 141 6.94 -10.36 8.00
N GLN A 142 7.66 -9.33 8.39
CA GLN A 142 9.12 -9.26 8.29
C GLN A 142 9.84 -10.13 9.32
N THR A 143 9.22 -10.40 10.46
CA THR A 143 9.85 -11.19 11.55
C THR A 143 9.48 -12.67 11.51
N VAL A 144 8.31 -13.02 10.99
CA VAL A 144 7.82 -14.41 10.93
C VAL A 144 8.61 -15.22 9.90
N ARG A 145 9.23 -16.30 10.35
CA ARG A 145 9.99 -17.24 9.52
C ARG A 145 9.24 -18.58 9.41
N ALA A 146 9.53 -19.32 8.37
CA ALA A 146 8.97 -20.67 8.20
C ALA A 146 9.35 -21.62 9.36
N ALA A 147 10.58 -21.46 9.88
CA ALA A 147 11.06 -22.23 11.04
C ALA A 147 10.27 -21.97 12.34
N ASP A 148 9.51 -20.86 12.41
CA ASP A 148 8.66 -20.56 13.57
C ASP A 148 7.33 -21.34 13.56
N MET A 149 7.07 -22.10 12.49
CA MET A 149 5.85 -22.92 12.38
C MET A 149 5.95 -24.14 13.28
N PRO A 150 4.90 -24.45 14.08
CA PRO A 150 4.88 -25.69 14.86
C PRO A 150 5.09 -26.91 13.96
N GLY A 151 6.05 -27.74 14.33
CA GLY A 151 6.37 -28.95 13.57
C GLY A 151 7.02 -28.73 12.20
N TRP A 152 7.59 -27.56 11.98
CA TRP A 152 8.21 -27.14 10.71
C TRP A 152 9.15 -28.20 10.09
N GLU A 153 9.91 -28.92 10.93
CA GLU A 153 10.87 -29.95 10.48
C GLU A 153 10.17 -31.12 9.76
N ASN A 154 8.90 -31.40 10.14
CA ASN A 154 8.09 -32.49 9.62
C ASN A 154 7.07 -32.03 8.56
N LEU A 155 7.05 -30.75 8.20
CA LEU A 155 6.14 -30.24 7.19
C LEU A 155 6.56 -30.69 5.78
N PRO A 156 5.58 -30.98 4.91
CA PRO A 156 5.87 -31.30 3.52
C PRO A 156 6.61 -30.15 2.85
N LYS A 157 7.70 -30.45 2.11
CA LYS A 157 8.48 -29.45 1.35
C LYS A 157 8.04 -29.43 -0.12
N ASP A 158 6.74 -29.46 -0.35
CA ASP A 158 6.09 -29.43 -1.67
C ASP A 158 5.21 -28.15 -1.81
N GLU A 159 4.35 -28.11 -2.79
CA GLU A 159 3.44 -26.97 -3.05
C GLU A 159 2.55 -26.64 -1.84
N ARG A 160 2.20 -27.63 -1.01
CA ARG A 160 1.40 -27.44 0.22
C ARG A 160 2.12 -26.59 1.26
N PHE A 161 3.46 -26.61 1.26
CA PHE A 161 4.26 -25.80 2.19
C PHE A 161 3.96 -24.31 2.05
N GLY A 162 3.88 -23.79 0.83
CA GLY A 162 3.57 -22.39 0.56
C GLY A 162 2.22 -21.97 1.15
N GLN A 163 1.20 -22.85 1.01
CA GLN A 163 -0.13 -22.60 1.57
C GLN A 163 -0.10 -22.63 3.12
N LEU A 164 0.54 -23.62 3.73
CA LEU A 164 0.66 -23.72 5.19
C LEU A 164 1.41 -22.52 5.79
N TYR A 165 2.47 -22.09 5.13
CA TYR A 165 3.23 -20.91 5.57
C TYR A 165 2.40 -19.62 5.45
N ARG A 166 1.65 -19.45 4.36
CA ARG A 166 0.73 -18.33 4.21
C ARG A 166 -0.36 -18.32 5.29
N GLU A 167 -0.97 -19.47 5.60
CA GLU A 167 -1.97 -19.60 6.67
C GLU A 167 -1.37 -19.28 8.05
N TYR A 168 -0.15 -19.71 8.29
CA TYR A 168 0.59 -19.37 9.50
C TYR A 168 0.81 -17.86 9.63
N ARG A 169 1.25 -17.18 8.57
CA ARG A 169 1.43 -15.72 8.54
C ARG A 169 0.11 -14.98 8.79
N ILE A 170 -0.98 -15.41 8.17
CA ILE A 170 -2.32 -14.87 8.40
C ILE A 170 -2.71 -14.98 9.88
N ARG A 171 -2.49 -16.14 10.49
CA ARG A 171 -2.78 -16.37 11.91
C ARG A 171 -1.94 -15.45 12.81
N ARG A 172 -0.65 -15.28 12.54
CA ARG A 172 0.23 -14.40 13.31
C ARG A 172 -0.19 -12.92 13.22
N VAL A 173 -0.53 -12.46 12.04
CA VAL A 173 -1.05 -11.09 11.84
C VAL A 173 -2.39 -10.92 12.55
N ARG A 174 -3.31 -11.91 12.46
CA ARG A 174 -4.59 -11.86 13.18
C ARG A 174 -4.40 -11.75 14.69
N GLN A 175 -3.55 -12.58 15.27
CA GLN A 175 -3.27 -12.57 16.71
C GLN A 175 -2.70 -11.22 17.19
N ALA A 176 -1.86 -10.58 16.39
CA ALA A 176 -1.27 -9.28 16.74
C ALA A 176 -2.27 -8.13 16.63
N LEU A 177 -3.11 -8.13 15.57
CA LEU A 177 -4.07 -7.04 15.34
C LEU A 177 -5.35 -7.17 16.16
N PHE A 178 -5.70 -8.37 16.59
CA PHE A 178 -6.94 -8.68 17.31
C PHE A 178 -6.65 -9.65 18.47
N PRO A 179 -5.90 -9.21 19.48
CA PRO A 179 -5.61 -10.04 20.64
C PRO A 179 -6.93 -10.35 21.37
N GLY A 180 -7.30 -11.64 21.44
CA GLY A 180 -8.50 -12.11 22.14
C GLY A 180 -9.74 -12.37 21.26
N LYS A 181 -9.59 -12.40 19.94
CA LYS A 181 -10.63 -12.86 18.99
C LYS A 181 -10.21 -14.11 18.25
#